data_af7ea15cb5b5072722e9fd066a477d03
#
_entry.id   af7ea15cb5b5072722e9fd066a477d03
#
_cell.length_a   1.000
_cell.length_b   1.000
_cell.length_c   1.000
_cell.angle_alpha   90.00
_cell.angle_beta   90.00
_cell.angle_gamma   90.00
#
_symmetry.space_group_name_H-M   'P 1'
#
loop_
_entity.id
_entity.type
_entity.pdbx_description
1 polymer ?
#
loop_
_entity_poly.entity_id
_entity_poly.type
_entity_poly.pdbx_seq_one_letter_code
_entity_poly.pdbx_strand_id
1 'polypeptide(L)'
;VASVICGVLFWLIYSHFILRAVTDTRLTLAIEALNAASLRFPNSPRVHYRLAEAEMANAIENQQLIPSALSHAERAVGLSLWDYKARRLLGGLQELNGDVDAAEKSLRAAVQLAPYHTETNWALANLLLRRGKLEDSLQIFRNAAGKGAKADELLPLTFDMLWQSSGGDLKMLKALAGDDPSTQLSLVQFCLDRSMVAEALEIFRGIDRDVKLNSPKSATFIKSLMLAGQFEIARTLWLDLVSPPADSASQSADQKTELIWNGGFEASPVKNLDHFDWAIAPSEFARFGIDARTAHSGSRSMKIAFSGRDTTKLLGEVRQLVVLKPGARYHFECYARASDLLTPEGPRIGVVGEGGVIASSEPVAEGTTDWQKLSIDFVAPQDSSLKYIGIVRVPKFSYDDPTRGVVWFDDFSLTEQGK
;
A
#
# COMPACT_ATOMS: atom_id res chain seq x y z
N VAL A 1 -31.37 49.44 -36.42
CA VAL A 1 -31.66 48.88 -35.10
C VAL A 1 -31.26 47.39 -35.07
N ALA A 2 -31.73 46.53 -36.00
CA ALA A 2 -31.43 45.09 -36.00
C ALA A 2 -29.93 44.76 -36.07
N SER A 3 -29.18 45.45 -36.92
CA SER A 3 -27.70 45.28 -37.06
C SER A 3 -26.93 45.65 -35.81
N VAL A 4 -27.39 46.67 -35.06
CA VAL A 4 -26.76 47.06 -33.78
C VAL A 4 -27.06 45.98 -32.71
N ILE A 5 -28.26 45.46 -32.65
CA ILE A 5 -28.64 44.39 -31.72
C ILE A 5 -27.87 43.10 -32.05
N CYS A 6 -27.76 42.70 -33.31
CA CYS A 6 -26.95 41.56 -33.71
C CYS A 6 -25.45 41.76 -33.36
N GLY A 7 -24.89 42.95 -33.54
CA GLY A 7 -23.50 43.27 -33.16
C GLY A 7 -23.28 43.17 -31.66
N VAL A 8 -24.20 43.69 -30.84
CA VAL A 8 -24.13 43.60 -29.38
C VAL A 8 -24.26 42.14 -28.90
N LEU A 9 -25.20 41.38 -29.48
CA LEU A 9 -25.37 39.96 -29.14
C LEU A 9 -24.12 39.14 -29.51
N PHE A 10 -23.55 39.36 -30.70
CA PHE A 10 -22.30 38.71 -31.11
C PHE A 10 -21.15 39.06 -30.16
N TRP A 11 -21.00 40.34 -29.80
CA TRP A 11 -19.97 40.80 -28.87
C TRP A 11 -20.15 40.16 -27.48
N LEU A 12 -21.39 40.05 -26.98
CA LEU A 12 -21.69 39.39 -25.69
C LEU A 12 -21.34 37.89 -25.72
N ILE A 13 -21.74 37.17 -26.76
CA ILE A 13 -21.46 35.75 -26.95
C ILE A 13 -19.93 35.52 -27.04
N TYR A 14 -19.27 36.31 -27.86
CA TYR A 14 -17.81 36.23 -28.02
C TYR A 14 -17.07 36.56 -26.75
N SER A 15 -17.49 37.58 -26.00
CA SER A 15 -16.92 37.93 -24.70
C SER A 15 -17.14 36.83 -23.66
N HIS A 16 -18.32 36.21 -23.64
CA HIS A 16 -18.63 35.07 -22.77
C HIS A 16 -17.77 33.85 -23.12
N PHE A 17 -17.57 33.56 -24.39
CA PHE A 17 -16.71 32.47 -24.83
C PHE A 17 -15.24 32.69 -24.44
N ILE A 18 -14.69 33.89 -24.65
CA ILE A 18 -13.34 34.23 -24.21
C ILE A 18 -13.22 34.10 -22.69
N LEU A 19 -14.15 34.67 -21.93
CA LEU A 19 -14.12 34.60 -20.47
C LEU A 19 -14.13 33.15 -19.99
N ARG A 20 -14.94 32.30 -20.61
CA ARG A 20 -15.00 30.87 -20.27
C ARG A 20 -13.67 30.17 -20.59
N ALA A 21 -13.08 30.42 -21.76
CA ALA A 21 -11.80 29.83 -22.16
C ALA A 21 -10.66 30.26 -21.22
N VAL A 22 -10.61 31.55 -20.88
CA VAL A 22 -9.58 32.11 -20.00
C VAL A 22 -9.73 31.61 -18.55
N THR A 23 -10.95 31.34 -18.10
CA THR A 23 -11.22 30.85 -16.74
C THR A 23 -11.22 29.33 -16.61
N ASP A 24 -11.06 28.58 -17.72
CA ASP A 24 -10.93 27.10 -17.69
C ASP A 24 -9.57 26.72 -17.08
N THR A 25 -9.59 26.12 -15.91
CA THR A 25 -8.39 25.71 -15.19
C THR A 25 -7.63 24.54 -15.83
N ARG A 26 -8.23 23.88 -16.83
CA ARG A 26 -7.59 22.82 -17.62
C ARG A 26 -6.65 23.35 -18.71
N LEU A 27 -6.76 24.63 -19.03
CA LEU A 27 -5.94 25.27 -20.06
C LEU A 27 -4.79 26.03 -19.40
N THR A 28 -3.57 25.72 -19.80
CA THR A 28 -2.38 26.52 -19.46
C THR A 28 -2.30 27.68 -20.45
N LEU A 29 -2.45 28.90 -19.96
CA LEU A 29 -2.40 30.11 -20.79
C LEU A 29 -1.14 30.90 -20.44
N ALA A 30 -0.53 31.51 -21.46
CA ALA A 30 0.58 32.44 -21.28
C ALA A 30 0.14 33.68 -20.48
N ILE A 31 1.05 34.24 -19.70
CA ILE A 31 0.82 35.42 -18.85
C ILE A 31 0.30 36.59 -19.69
N GLU A 32 0.84 36.78 -20.90
CA GLU A 32 0.41 37.83 -21.82
C GLU A 32 -1.08 37.73 -22.18
N ALA A 33 -1.57 36.52 -22.44
CA ALA A 33 -2.99 36.27 -22.75
C ALA A 33 -3.88 36.56 -21.52
N LEU A 34 -3.44 36.20 -20.33
CA LEU A 34 -4.14 36.48 -19.08
C LEU A 34 -4.13 37.98 -18.75
N ASN A 35 -3.02 38.68 -19.03
CA ASN A 35 -2.94 40.12 -18.91
C ASN A 35 -3.91 40.85 -19.85
N ALA A 36 -3.95 40.45 -21.13
CA ALA A 36 -4.92 41.00 -22.07
C ALA A 36 -6.38 40.72 -21.61
N ALA A 37 -6.62 39.56 -21.02
CA ALA A 37 -7.93 39.24 -20.46
C ALA A 37 -8.27 40.06 -19.22
N SER A 38 -7.32 40.39 -18.36
CA SER A 38 -7.53 41.22 -17.16
C SER A 38 -7.92 42.65 -17.52
N LEU A 39 -7.33 43.20 -18.59
CA LEU A 39 -7.69 44.50 -19.14
C LEU A 39 -9.13 44.49 -19.73
N ARG A 40 -9.53 43.42 -20.36
CA ARG A 40 -10.87 43.27 -20.96
C ARG A 40 -11.96 42.98 -19.92
N PHE A 41 -11.61 42.25 -18.84
CA PHE A 41 -12.53 41.84 -17.79
C PHE A 41 -12.03 42.27 -16.40
N PRO A 42 -11.90 43.57 -16.13
CA PRO A 42 -11.26 44.10 -14.91
C PRO A 42 -12.02 43.81 -13.63
N ASN A 43 -13.28 43.36 -13.71
CA ASN A 43 -14.13 43.02 -12.59
C ASN A 43 -14.36 41.48 -12.49
N SER A 44 -13.60 40.67 -13.20
CA SER A 44 -13.68 39.22 -13.10
C SER A 44 -12.72 38.67 -12.05
N PRO A 45 -13.19 38.18 -10.89
CA PRO A 45 -12.30 37.63 -9.86
C PRO A 45 -11.52 36.42 -10.38
N ARG A 46 -12.13 35.62 -11.25
CA ARG A 46 -11.50 34.43 -11.83
C ARG A 46 -10.33 34.75 -12.76
N VAL A 47 -10.43 35.83 -13.55
CA VAL A 47 -9.33 36.26 -14.44
C VAL A 47 -8.14 36.72 -13.61
N HIS A 48 -8.39 37.54 -12.59
CA HIS A 48 -7.32 38.01 -11.69
C HIS A 48 -6.70 36.86 -10.90
N TYR A 49 -7.50 35.89 -10.41
CA TYR A 49 -7.01 34.69 -9.76
C TYR A 49 -6.07 33.89 -10.69
N ARG A 50 -6.48 33.65 -11.94
CA ARG A 50 -5.69 32.89 -12.91
C ARG A 50 -4.39 33.59 -13.28
N LEU A 51 -4.41 34.91 -13.38
CA LEU A 51 -3.22 35.69 -13.67
C LEU A 51 -2.24 35.65 -12.50
N ALA A 52 -2.72 35.86 -11.27
CA ALA A 52 -1.91 35.75 -10.05
C ALA A 52 -1.32 34.35 -9.88
N GLU A 53 -2.08 33.30 -10.18
CA GLU A 53 -1.63 31.90 -10.14
C GLU A 53 -0.51 31.63 -11.16
N ALA A 54 -0.66 32.12 -12.40
CA ALA A 54 0.35 31.99 -13.44
C ALA A 54 1.63 32.78 -13.14
N GLU A 55 1.49 34.01 -12.64
CA GLU A 55 2.62 34.84 -12.22
C GLU A 55 3.35 34.21 -11.01
N MET A 56 2.62 33.67 -10.03
CA MET A 56 3.21 32.95 -8.88
C MET A 56 4.03 31.74 -9.32
N ALA A 57 3.50 30.95 -10.26
CA ALA A 57 4.20 29.77 -10.78
C ALA A 57 5.54 30.13 -11.45
N ASN A 58 5.61 31.29 -12.08
CA ASN A 58 6.82 31.81 -12.74
C ASN A 58 7.71 32.68 -11.81
N ALA A 59 7.23 33.02 -10.61
CA ALA A 59 7.96 33.89 -9.67
C ALA A 59 9.22 33.21 -9.10
N ILE A 60 9.31 31.86 -9.13
CA ILE A 60 10.51 31.12 -8.73
C ILE A 60 11.70 31.48 -9.63
N GLU A 61 11.45 31.64 -10.95
CA GLU A 61 12.46 32.00 -11.93
C GLU A 61 12.61 33.55 -12.09
N ASN A 62 11.51 34.28 -11.84
CA ASN A 62 11.48 35.74 -12.00
C ASN A 62 10.72 36.40 -10.83
N GLN A 63 11.45 36.72 -9.78
CA GLN A 63 10.91 37.40 -8.59
C GLN A 63 10.24 38.75 -8.85
N GLN A 64 10.54 39.41 -10.00
CA GLN A 64 9.89 40.66 -10.36
C GLN A 64 8.38 40.53 -10.62
N LEU A 65 7.88 39.31 -10.79
CA LEU A 65 6.46 39.05 -10.95
C LEU A 65 5.67 39.08 -9.61
N ILE A 66 6.34 39.01 -8.46
CA ILE A 66 5.66 38.93 -7.15
C ILE A 66 4.75 40.14 -6.89
N PRO A 67 5.18 41.41 -7.10
CA PRO A 67 4.31 42.57 -6.86
C PRO A 67 3.07 42.59 -7.76
N SER A 68 3.20 42.19 -9.03
CA SER A 68 2.07 42.07 -9.96
C SER A 68 1.11 41.00 -9.52
N ALA A 69 1.63 39.81 -9.21
CA ALA A 69 0.85 38.68 -8.71
C ALA A 69 0.06 39.04 -7.44
N LEU A 70 0.70 39.73 -6.50
CA LEU A 70 0.02 40.22 -5.27
C LEU A 70 -1.15 41.14 -5.61
N SER A 71 -0.93 42.15 -6.48
CA SER A 71 -1.98 43.09 -6.89
C SER A 71 -3.18 42.36 -7.50
N HIS A 72 -2.91 41.38 -8.36
CA HIS A 72 -3.99 40.55 -8.96
C HIS A 72 -4.68 39.65 -7.94
N ALA A 73 -3.95 39.04 -7.01
CA ALA A 73 -4.54 38.22 -5.94
C ALA A 73 -5.42 39.06 -5.00
N GLU A 74 -4.96 40.27 -4.61
CA GLU A 74 -5.75 41.22 -3.82
C GLU A 74 -7.03 41.62 -4.55
N ARG A 75 -6.91 41.90 -5.85
CA ARG A 75 -8.07 42.24 -6.67
C ARG A 75 -9.06 41.08 -6.76
N ALA A 76 -8.59 39.84 -6.91
CA ALA A 76 -9.42 38.66 -6.92
C ALA A 76 -10.18 38.48 -5.59
N VAL A 77 -9.51 38.64 -4.45
CA VAL A 77 -10.12 38.58 -3.12
C VAL A 77 -11.13 39.72 -2.91
N GLY A 78 -10.80 40.95 -3.33
CA GLY A 78 -11.69 42.10 -3.23
C GLY A 78 -12.98 41.94 -4.05
N LEU A 79 -12.89 41.31 -5.22
CA LEU A 79 -14.05 40.98 -6.07
C LEU A 79 -14.86 39.75 -5.63
N SER A 80 -14.26 38.85 -4.84
CA SER A 80 -14.90 37.62 -4.35
C SER A 80 -14.46 37.31 -2.92
N LEU A 81 -15.15 37.91 -1.95
CA LEU A 81 -14.80 37.82 -0.53
C LEU A 81 -14.89 36.42 0.07
N TRP A 82 -15.67 35.51 -0.54
CA TRP A 82 -15.91 34.15 -0.08
C TRP A 82 -15.08 33.10 -0.81
N ASP A 83 -14.15 33.52 -1.67
CA ASP A 83 -13.27 32.62 -2.41
C ASP A 83 -12.04 32.23 -1.57
N TYR A 84 -12.10 31.06 -0.95
CA TYR A 84 -10.98 30.54 -0.17
C TYR A 84 -9.72 30.28 -1.01
N LYS A 85 -9.88 29.96 -2.31
CA LYS A 85 -8.74 29.71 -3.22
C LYS A 85 -7.97 30.99 -3.48
N ALA A 86 -8.69 32.09 -3.75
CA ALA A 86 -8.08 33.40 -3.91
C ALA A 86 -7.35 33.86 -2.64
N ARG A 87 -7.95 33.63 -1.45
CA ARG A 87 -7.31 33.97 -0.18
C ARG A 87 -6.08 33.10 0.09
N ARG A 88 -6.14 31.80 -0.23
CA ARG A 88 -4.98 30.90 -0.11
C ARG A 88 -3.83 31.34 -1.02
N LEU A 89 -4.14 31.69 -2.28
CA LEU A 89 -3.17 32.21 -3.24
C LEU A 89 -2.54 33.51 -2.74
N LEU A 90 -3.36 34.44 -2.25
CA LEU A 90 -2.88 35.70 -1.66
C LEU A 90 -1.93 35.43 -0.49
N GLY A 91 -2.30 34.51 0.42
CA GLY A 91 -1.45 34.15 1.55
C GLY A 91 -0.09 33.59 1.12
N GLY A 92 -0.06 32.71 0.11
CA GLY A 92 1.18 32.20 -0.46
C GLY A 92 2.06 33.29 -1.09
N LEU A 93 1.46 34.23 -1.82
CA LEU A 93 2.17 35.36 -2.42
C LEU A 93 2.70 36.36 -1.38
N GLN A 94 1.94 36.64 -0.32
CA GLN A 94 2.38 37.45 0.82
C GLN A 94 3.58 36.81 1.51
N GLU A 95 3.58 35.49 1.69
CA GLU A 95 4.73 34.77 2.22
C GLU A 95 5.97 34.89 1.31
N LEU A 96 5.80 34.70 0.00
CA LEU A 96 6.89 34.87 -0.96
C LEU A 96 7.45 36.31 -0.99
N ASN A 97 6.58 37.27 -0.72
CA ASN A 97 6.99 38.69 -0.60
C ASN A 97 7.64 39.03 0.76
N GLY A 98 7.67 38.07 1.71
CA GLY A 98 8.22 38.26 3.06
C GLY A 98 7.25 38.84 4.08
N ASP A 99 6.00 39.14 3.71
CA ASP A 99 4.96 39.60 4.65
C ASP A 99 4.25 38.42 5.31
N VAL A 100 4.95 37.79 6.26
CA VAL A 100 4.53 36.57 6.92
C VAL A 100 3.28 36.77 7.80
N ASP A 101 3.09 37.97 8.36
CA ASP A 101 1.91 38.26 9.19
C ASP A 101 0.65 38.42 8.33
N ALA A 102 0.74 39.11 7.20
CA ALA A 102 -0.36 39.18 6.25
C ALA A 102 -0.70 37.80 5.67
N ALA A 103 0.33 36.98 5.37
CA ALA A 103 0.17 35.61 4.89
C ALA A 103 -0.62 34.76 5.89
N GLU A 104 -0.25 34.77 7.18
CA GLU A 104 -0.99 34.04 8.21
C GLU A 104 -2.45 34.47 8.28
N LYS A 105 -2.71 35.79 8.24
CA LYS A 105 -4.08 36.33 8.27
C LYS A 105 -4.91 35.85 7.07
N SER A 106 -4.33 35.89 5.87
CA SER A 106 -5.00 35.47 4.64
C SER A 106 -5.27 33.97 4.63
N LEU A 107 -4.31 33.14 5.08
CA LEU A 107 -4.46 31.68 5.17
C LEU A 107 -5.46 31.28 6.27
N ARG A 108 -5.47 31.94 7.44
CA ARG A 108 -6.49 31.69 8.46
C ARG A 108 -7.89 32.01 7.94
N ALA A 109 -8.05 33.11 7.21
CA ALA A 109 -9.32 33.43 6.58
C ALA A 109 -9.73 32.41 5.50
N ALA A 110 -8.78 31.89 4.74
CA ALA A 110 -9.04 30.80 3.77
C ALA A 110 -9.51 29.51 4.47
N VAL A 111 -8.87 29.11 5.60
CA VAL A 111 -9.26 27.95 6.40
C VAL A 111 -10.66 28.14 7.02
N GLN A 112 -11.01 29.35 7.48
CA GLN A 112 -12.35 29.62 7.98
C GLN A 112 -13.43 29.41 6.90
N LEU A 113 -13.15 29.77 5.65
CA LEU A 113 -14.06 29.58 4.52
C LEU A 113 -14.14 28.11 4.05
N ALA A 114 -13.06 27.35 4.21
CA ALA A 114 -12.95 25.96 3.77
C ALA A 114 -12.22 25.09 4.82
N PRO A 115 -12.84 24.84 5.98
CA PRO A 115 -12.18 24.22 7.13
C PRO A 115 -11.74 22.77 6.90
N TYR A 116 -12.34 22.09 5.92
CA TYR A 116 -12.00 20.71 5.57
C TYR A 116 -11.21 20.57 4.26
N HIS A 117 -10.73 21.69 3.70
CA HIS A 117 -9.95 21.66 2.48
C HIS A 117 -8.48 21.38 2.80
N THR A 118 -8.00 20.20 2.44
CA THR A 118 -6.70 19.66 2.81
C THR A 118 -5.54 20.61 2.47
N GLU A 119 -5.47 21.10 1.22
CA GLU A 119 -4.36 21.97 0.79
C GLU A 119 -4.38 23.36 1.47
N THR A 120 -5.56 23.84 1.85
CA THR A 120 -5.66 25.14 2.56
C THR A 120 -5.16 24.99 4.00
N ASN A 121 -5.57 23.93 4.69
CA ASN A 121 -5.06 23.61 6.02
C ASN A 121 -3.54 23.34 5.98
N TRP A 122 -3.09 22.56 5.01
CA TRP A 122 -1.68 22.26 4.85
C TRP A 122 -0.82 23.52 4.63
N ALA A 123 -1.28 24.45 3.81
CA ALA A 123 -0.58 25.73 3.58
C ALA A 123 -0.45 26.54 4.88
N LEU A 124 -1.53 26.68 5.65
CA LEU A 124 -1.49 27.39 6.93
C LEU A 124 -0.57 26.68 7.94
N ALA A 125 -0.70 25.35 8.07
CA ALA A 125 0.11 24.57 9.01
C ALA A 125 1.61 24.70 8.72
N ASN A 126 2.01 24.67 7.44
CA ASN A 126 3.38 24.88 7.02
C ASN A 126 3.92 26.25 7.35
N LEU A 127 3.10 27.30 7.13
CA LEU A 127 3.47 28.65 7.53
C LEU A 127 3.69 28.75 9.04
N LEU A 128 2.77 28.20 9.83
CA LEU A 128 2.87 28.19 11.30
C LEU A 128 4.10 27.42 11.78
N LEU A 129 4.42 26.30 11.14
CA LEU A 129 5.61 25.50 11.44
C LEU A 129 6.90 26.32 11.22
N ARG A 130 7.03 26.98 10.05
CA ARG A 130 8.17 27.85 9.76
C ARG A 130 8.29 29.04 10.70
N ARG A 131 7.18 29.47 11.29
CA ARG A 131 7.14 30.52 12.34
C ARG A 131 7.46 29.99 13.75
N GLY A 132 7.74 28.69 13.91
CA GLY A 132 7.97 28.06 15.21
C GLY A 132 6.71 27.90 16.08
N LYS A 133 5.51 28.09 15.51
CA LYS A 133 4.22 27.88 16.18
C LYS A 133 3.81 26.43 16.08
N LEU A 134 4.58 25.53 16.73
CA LEU A 134 4.47 24.07 16.59
C LEU A 134 3.09 23.53 16.95
N GLU A 135 2.53 23.94 18.10
CA GLU A 135 1.25 23.44 18.60
C GLU A 135 0.09 23.84 17.67
N ASP A 136 0.06 25.11 17.26
CA ASP A 136 -0.93 25.62 16.29
C ASP A 136 -0.83 24.86 14.96
N SER A 137 0.39 24.68 14.47
CA SER A 137 0.67 23.94 13.25
C SER A 137 0.18 22.51 13.32
N LEU A 138 0.48 21.80 14.41
CA LEU A 138 0.06 20.42 14.65
C LEU A 138 -1.47 20.27 14.61
N GLN A 139 -2.20 21.19 15.25
CA GLN A 139 -3.66 21.14 15.24
C GLN A 139 -4.23 21.33 13.82
N ILE A 140 -3.66 22.23 13.03
CA ILE A 140 -4.09 22.46 11.65
C ILE A 140 -3.70 21.26 10.75
N PHE A 141 -2.52 20.66 10.94
CA PHE A 141 -2.13 19.43 10.22
C PHE A 141 -3.08 18.26 10.50
N ARG A 142 -3.55 18.10 11.73
CA ARG A 142 -4.57 17.07 12.05
C ARG A 142 -5.85 17.26 11.24
N ASN A 143 -6.29 18.50 11.06
CA ASN A 143 -7.46 18.81 10.22
C ASN A 143 -7.19 18.49 8.74
N ALA A 144 -5.95 18.63 8.27
CA ALA A 144 -5.55 18.29 6.92
C ALA A 144 -5.39 16.78 6.71
N ALA A 145 -4.82 16.06 7.67
CA ALA A 145 -4.43 14.65 7.57
C ALA A 145 -5.62 13.67 7.56
N GLY A 146 -6.75 14.05 8.14
CA GLY A 146 -7.82 13.10 8.41
C GLY A 146 -8.82 12.85 7.27
N LYS A 147 -8.77 13.53 6.11
CA LYS A 147 -9.92 13.48 5.16
C LYS A 147 -9.54 13.73 3.70
N GLY A 148 -9.63 12.68 2.88
CA GLY A 148 -9.61 12.75 1.41
C GLY A 148 -8.33 12.22 0.76
N ALA A 149 -8.40 11.93 -0.54
CA ALA A 149 -7.31 11.32 -1.32
C ALA A 149 -5.97 12.10 -1.27
N LYS A 150 -6.03 13.43 -1.16
CA LYS A 150 -4.83 14.26 -1.03
C LYS A 150 -4.21 14.24 0.37
N ALA A 151 -4.91 13.79 1.39
CA ALA A 151 -4.36 13.65 2.72
C ALA A 151 -3.26 12.57 2.74
N ASP A 152 -3.47 11.45 2.07
CA ASP A 152 -2.49 10.38 1.97
C ASP A 152 -1.21 10.79 1.21
N GLU A 153 -1.32 11.71 0.22
CA GLU A 153 -0.16 12.24 -0.50
C GLU A 153 0.65 13.25 0.33
N LEU A 154 -0.02 14.06 1.14
CA LEU A 154 0.62 15.12 1.92
C LEU A 154 1.15 14.62 3.28
N LEU A 155 0.63 13.53 3.79
CA LEU A 155 0.96 13.02 5.11
C LEU A 155 2.44 12.64 5.27
N PRO A 156 3.11 11.93 4.33
CA PRO A 156 4.54 11.66 4.41
C PRO A 156 5.39 12.94 4.45
N LEU A 157 5.05 13.93 3.62
CA LEU A 157 5.72 15.24 3.61
C LEU A 157 5.53 15.97 4.95
N THR A 158 4.34 15.86 5.54
CA THR A 158 4.04 16.44 6.85
C THR A 158 4.88 15.79 7.95
N PHE A 159 5.03 14.48 7.93
CA PHE A 159 5.91 13.77 8.86
C PHE A 159 7.37 14.19 8.69
N ASP A 160 7.87 14.31 7.46
CA ASP A 160 9.22 14.78 7.18
C ASP A 160 9.48 16.18 7.74
N MET A 161 8.55 17.09 7.49
CA MET A 161 8.67 18.47 7.96
C MET A 161 8.64 18.56 9.49
N LEU A 162 7.72 17.86 10.14
CA LEU A 162 7.64 17.81 11.62
C LEU A 162 8.88 17.16 12.21
N TRP A 163 9.36 16.07 11.61
CA TRP A 163 10.58 15.38 12.03
C TRP A 163 11.80 16.31 12.00
N GLN A 164 12.00 17.02 10.88
CA GLN A 164 13.10 17.97 10.73
C GLN A 164 12.97 19.15 11.69
N SER A 165 11.77 19.72 11.81
CA SER A 165 11.53 20.91 12.64
C SER A 165 11.61 20.64 14.13
N SER A 166 11.31 19.41 14.56
CA SER A 166 11.39 18.98 15.96
C SER A 166 12.75 18.40 16.35
N GLY A 167 13.72 18.34 15.41
CA GLY A 167 15.00 17.71 15.65
C GLY A 167 14.91 16.19 15.85
N GLY A 168 13.90 15.55 15.25
CA GLY A 168 13.72 14.10 15.33
C GLY A 168 12.86 13.66 16.53
N ASP A 169 11.99 14.51 17.06
CA ASP A 169 11.09 14.14 18.16
C ASP A 169 9.87 13.37 17.66
N LEU A 170 9.87 12.06 17.91
CA LEU A 170 8.75 11.17 17.55
C LEU A 170 7.44 11.53 18.30
N LYS A 171 7.50 12.20 19.44
CA LYS A 171 6.31 12.62 20.19
C LYS A 171 5.44 13.56 19.36
N MET A 172 6.04 14.44 18.58
CA MET A 172 5.33 15.35 17.69
C MET A 172 4.57 14.60 16.60
N LEU A 173 5.18 13.55 16.04
CA LEU A 173 4.56 12.72 15.02
C LEU A 173 3.43 11.85 15.60
N LYS A 174 3.66 11.26 16.78
CA LYS A 174 2.60 10.53 17.52
C LYS A 174 1.44 11.46 17.86
N ALA A 175 1.73 12.70 18.26
CA ALA A 175 0.71 13.71 18.52
C ALA A 175 -0.05 14.10 17.24
N LEU A 176 0.59 14.19 16.08
CA LEU A 176 -0.10 14.38 14.79
C LEU A 176 -1.04 13.22 14.47
N ALA A 177 -0.55 11.99 14.61
CA ALA A 177 -1.32 10.79 14.32
C ALA A 177 -2.54 10.66 15.24
N GLY A 178 -2.41 11.08 16.51
CA GLY A 178 -3.49 11.00 17.49
C GLY A 178 -4.10 9.60 17.55
N ASP A 179 -5.44 9.55 17.59
CA ASP A 179 -6.21 8.30 17.63
C ASP A 179 -6.69 7.85 16.24
N ASP A 180 -6.26 8.52 15.14
CA ASP A 180 -6.64 8.12 13.79
C ASP A 180 -5.80 6.93 13.31
N PRO A 181 -6.40 5.72 13.15
CA PRO A 181 -5.64 4.52 12.82
C PRO A 181 -4.97 4.59 11.44
N SER A 182 -5.56 5.30 10.47
CA SER A 182 -4.97 5.43 9.13
C SER A 182 -3.69 6.24 9.18
N THR A 183 -3.69 7.32 9.97
CA THR A 183 -2.51 8.17 10.18
C THR A 183 -1.47 7.44 11.02
N GLN A 184 -1.87 6.67 12.04
CA GLN A 184 -0.96 5.82 12.82
C GLN A 184 -0.27 4.78 11.93
N LEU A 185 -0.99 4.10 11.03
CA LEU A 185 -0.38 3.15 10.08
C LEU A 185 0.59 3.83 9.10
N SER A 186 0.32 5.07 8.71
CA SER A 186 1.28 5.85 7.90
C SER A 186 2.52 6.23 8.71
N LEU A 187 2.37 6.53 10.01
CA LEU A 187 3.50 6.77 10.92
C LEU A 187 4.34 5.50 11.13
N VAL A 188 3.70 4.33 11.21
CA VAL A 188 4.41 3.03 11.28
C VAL A 188 5.34 2.87 10.08
N GLN A 189 4.84 3.13 8.86
CA GLN A 189 5.67 3.06 7.64
C GLN A 189 6.79 4.10 7.67
N PHE A 190 6.50 5.33 8.07
CA PHE A 190 7.49 6.40 8.23
C PHE A 190 8.65 6.01 9.18
N CYS A 191 8.32 5.40 10.32
CA CYS A 191 9.33 4.91 11.28
C CYS A 191 10.18 3.80 10.65
N LEU A 192 9.56 2.85 9.94
CA LEU A 192 10.28 1.75 9.30
C LEU A 192 11.24 2.23 8.21
N ASP A 193 10.81 3.18 7.39
CA ASP A 193 11.65 3.78 6.32
C ASP A 193 12.91 4.46 6.89
N ARG A 194 12.88 4.82 8.18
CA ARG A 194 14.02 5.37 8.95
C ARG A 194 14.74 4.34 9.82
N SER A 195 14.48 3.06 9.61
CA SER A 195 15.06 1.95 10.40
C SER A 195 14.71 2.00 11.89
N MET A 196 13.65 2.71 12.28
CA MET A 196 13.11 2.79 13.63
C MET A 196 12.12 1.64 13.85
N VAL A 197 12.62 0.41 13.78
CA VAL A 197 11.77 -0.81 13.79
C VAL A 197 11.03 -0.96 15.13
N ALA A 198 11.68 -0.67 16.25
CA ALA A 198 11.08 -0.83 17.58
C ALA A 198 9.88 0.10 17.78
N GLU A 199 10.02 1.35 17.36
CA GLU A 199 8.97 2.38 17.44
C GLU A 199 7.81 2.06 16.47
N ALA A 200 8.14 1.60 15.26
CA ALA A 200 7.13 1.14 14.30
C ALA A 200 6.28 0.00 14.89
N LEU A 201 6.93 -0.99 15.52
CA LEU A 201 6.25 -2.12 16.16
C LEU A 201 5.40 -1.70 17.36
N GLU A 202 5.88 -0.78 18.19
CA GLU A 202 5.12 -0.23 19.33
C GLU A 202 3.82 0.40 18.84
N ILE A 203 3.90 1.29 17.84
CA ILE A 203 2.73 1.96 17.28
C ILE A 203 1.79 0.94 16.64
N PHE A 204 2.31 0.03 15.81
CA PHE A 204 1.49 -0.98 15.12
C PHE A 204 0.73 -1.88 16.09
N ARG A 205 1.37 -2.32 17.19
CA ARG A 205 0.71 -3.16 18.22
C ARG A 205 -0.44 -2.43 18.91
N GLY A 206 -0.33 -1.10 19.10
CA GLY A 206 -1.36 -0.28 19.71
C GLY A 206 -2.62 -0.10 18.86
N ILE A 207 -2.57 -0.37 17.56
CA ILE A 207 -3.73 -0.23 16.66
C ILE A 207 -4.64 -1.44 16.83
N ASP A 208 -5.96 -1.20 16.78
CA ASP A 208 -6.99 -2.25 16.84
C ASP A 208 -6.80 -3.31 15.74
N ARG A 209 -7.05 -4.58 16.09
CA ARG A 209 -6.84 -5.72 15.19
C ARG A 209 -7.73 -5.65 13.95
N ASP A 210 -9.00 -5.30 14.10
CA ASP A 210 -9.94 -5.30 12.98
C ASP A 210 -9.60 -4.19 11.99
N VAL A 211 -9.08 -3.05 12.48
CA VAL A 211 -8.56 -1.98 11.64
C VAL A 211 -7.33 -2.46 10.85
N LYS A 212 -6.40 -3.14 11.51
CA LYS A 212 -5.20 -3.71 10.85
C LYS A 212 -5.58 -4.72 9.76
N LEU A 213 -6.50 -5.62 10.04
CA LEU A 213 -6.97 -6.63 9.09
C LEU A 213 -7.59 -6.04 7.82
N ASN A 214 -8.31 -4.93 7.96
CA ASN A 214 -9.01 -4.29 6.85
C ASN A 214 -8.17 -3.22 6.12
N SER A 215 -6.99 -2.88 6.61
CA SER A 215 -6.14 -1.84 6.02
C SER A 215 -5.08 -2.41 5.08
N PRO A 216 -5.00 -1.93 3.82
CA PRO A 216 -3.92 -2.31 2.92
C PRO A 216 -2.53 -1.83 3.41
N LYS A 217 -2.48 -0.82 4.28
CA LYS A 217 -1.23 -0.33 4.88
C LYS A 217 -0.58 -1.37 5.78
N SER A 218 -1.37 -2.25 6.41
CA SER A 218 -0.82 -3.36 7.22
C SER A 218 -0.07 -4.39 6.37
N ALA A 219 -0.63 -4.75 5.22
CA ALA A 219 0.06 -5.62 4.26
C ALA A 219 1.35 -4.99 3.74
N THR A 220 1.31 -3.69 3.42
CA THR A 220 2.49 -2.93 3.01
C THR A 220 3.56 -2.94 4.10
N PHE A 221 3.18 -2.74 5.36
CA PHE A 221 4.11 -2.77 6.49
C PHE A 221 4.79 -4.13 6.66
N ILE A 222 4.02 -5.23 6.61
CA ILE A 222 4.57 -6.60 6.67
C ILE A 222 5.56 -6.82 5.52
N LYS A 223 5.19 -6.44 4.30
CA LYS A 223 6.08 -6.52 3.14
C LYS A 223 7.37 -5.70 3.33
N SER A 224 7.26 -4.49 3.87
CA SER A 224 8.42 -3.63 4.12
C SER A 224 9.35 -4.20 5.19
N LEU A 225 8.81 -4.86 6.23
CA LEU A 225 9.60 -5.61 7.20
C LEU A 225 10.37 -6.76 6.55
N MET A 226 9.72 -7.49 5.63
CA MET A 226 10.38 -8.56 4.85
C MET A 226 11.52 -8.00 3.99
N LEU A 227 11.31 -6.89 3.30
CA LEU A 227 12.33 -6.21 2.51
C LEU A 227 13.50 -5.69 3.36
N ALA A 228 13.22 -5.30 4.61
CA ALA A 228 14.24 -4.92 5.60
C ALA A 228 14.93 -6.13 6.27
N GLY A 229 14.67 -7.37 5.84
CA GLY A 229 15.25 -8.58 6.40
C GLY A 229 14.69 -8.99 7.76
N GLN A 230 13.62 -8.36 8.23
CA GLN A 230 12.99 -8.63 9.53
C GLN A 230 11.95 -9.76 9.43
N PHE A 231 12.36 -10.90 8.89
CA PHE A 231 11.44 -11.99 8.49
C PHE A 231 10.66 -12.60 9.65
N GLU A 232 11.32 -12.86 10.79
CA GLU A 232 10.68 -13.43 11.98
C GLU A 232 9.63 -12.47 12.56
N ILE A 233 9.95 -11.19 12.58
CA ILE A 233 9.02 -10.15 13.05
C ILE A 233 7.83 -10.06 12.11
N ALA A 234 8.09 -10.03 10.80
CA ALA A 234 7.03 -9.98 9.79
C ALA A 234 6.08 -11.18 9.90
N ARG A 235 6.65 -12.40 10.06
CA ARG A 235 5.85 -13.63 10.24
C ARG A 235 5.03 -13.60 11.53
N THR A 236 5.62 -13.19 12.64
CA THR A 236 4.92 -13.12 13.93
C THR A 236 3.74 -12.15 13.86
N LEU A 237 3.95 -10.95 13.34
CA LEU A 237 2.87 -9.96 13.18
C LEU A 237 1.78 -10.44 12.21
N TRP A 238 2.17 -11.12 11.15
CA TRP A 238 1.24 -11.70 10.21
C TRP A 238 0.38 -12.77 10.88
N LEU A 239 0.98 -13.69 11.65
CA LEU A 239 0.27 -14.72 12.41
C LEU A 239 -0.70 -14.10 13.43
N ASP A 240 -0.28 -13.06 14.16
CA ASP A 240 -1.14 -12.36 15.13
C ASP A 240 -2.40 -11.76 14.44
N LEU A 241 -2.28 -11.41 13.17
CA LEU A 241 -3.41 -10.88 12.40
C LEU A 241 -4.34 -11.98 11.87
N VAL A 242 -3.79 -13.04 11.27
CA VAL A 242 -4.60 -14.05 10.58
C VAL A 242 -5.14 -15.14 11.52
N SER A 243 -4.48 -15.40 12.66
CA SER A 243 -4.96 -16.38 13.64
C SER A 243 -6.25 -15.92 14.29
N PRO A 244 -7.22 -16.80 14.56
CA PRO A 244 -8.42 -16.44 15.32
C PRO A 244 -8.06 -15.94 16.73
N PRO A 245 -8.88 -15.05 17.32
CA PRO A 245 -8.67 -14.59 18.70
C PRO A 245 -8.57 -15.77 19.68
N ALA A 246 -7.72 -15.62 20.69
CA ALA A 246 -7.39 -16.69 21.67
C ALA A 246 -8.62 -17.27 22.41
N ASP A 247 -9.71 -16.53 22.49
CA ASP A 247 -10.95 -16.95 23.16
C ASP A 247 -11.79 -17.94 22.32
N SER A 248 -11.43 -18.20 21.07
CA SER A 248 -12.24 -18.98 20.13
C SER A 248 -11.70 -20.36 19.78
N ALA A 249 -10.53 -20.77 20.27
CA ALA A 249 -9.97 -22.07 19.93
C ALA A 249 -9.16 -22.66 21.08
N SER A 250 -9.36 -23.95 21.32
CA SER A 250 -8.39 -24.81 21.97
C SER A 250 -7.08 -24.84 21.18
N GLN A 251 -6.24 -23.84 21.34
CA GLN A 251 -4.87 -23.86 20.80
C GLN A 251 -4.10 -24.89 21.62
N SER A 252 -3.87 -26.05 21.05
CA SER A 252 -2.95 -27.04 21.60
C SER A 252 -1.53 -26.46 21.63
N ALA A 253 -0.75 -26.81 22.67
CA ALA A 253 0.62 -26.38 22.86
C ALA A 253 1.54 -26.69 21.65
N ASP A 254 1.14 -27.62 20.78
CA ASP A 254 1.85 -28.04 19.58
C ASP A 254 1.89 -27.01 18.46
N GLN A 255 0.98 -26.01 18.45
CA GLN A 255 0.99 -24.97 17.42
C GLN A 255 2.19 -23.99 17.50
N LYS A 256 2.88 -23.92 18.64
CA LYS A 256 4.05 -23.03 18.79
C LYS A 256 5.31 -23.50 18.05
N THR A 257 5.39 -24.77 17.69
CA THR A 257 6.54 -25.36 16.97
C THR A 257 6.29 -25.51 15.48
N GLU A 258 5.01 -25.39 15.05
CA GLU A 258 4.61 -25.55 13.66
C GLU A 258 4.95 -24.29 12.84
N LEU A 259 5.68 -24.48 11.74
CA LEU A 259 6.10 -23.39 10.86
C LEU A 259 5.18 -23.20 9.67
N ILE A 260 4.32 -24.15 9.36
CA ILE A 260 3.34 -24.08 8.28
C ILE A 260 2.04 -23.47 8.82
N TRP A 261 1.52 -22.50 8.13
CA TRP A 261 0.18 -21.99 8.35
C TRP A 261 -0.82 -22.78 7.51
N ASN A 262 -1.96 -23.15 8.13
CA ASN A 262 -3.07 -23.77 7.40
C ASN A 262 -2.65 -25.02 6.60
N GLY A 263 -1.86 -25.91 7.21
CA GLY A 263 -1.35 -27.12 6.57
C GLY A 263 -2.44 -28.09 6.11
N GLY A 264 -3.62 -28.08 6.75
CA GLY A 264 -4.82 -28.82 6.36
C GLY A 264 -5.80 -28.05 5.48
N PHE A 265 -5.47 -26.82 5.01
CA PHE A 265 -6.31 -25.99 4.13
C PHE A 265 -7.69 -25.62 4.70
N GLU A 266 -7.89 -25.70 6.00
CA GLU A 266 -9.17 -25.43 6.67
C GLU A 266 -9.52 -23.94 6.76
N ALA A 267 -8.50 -23.06 6.92
CA ALA A 267 -8.69 -21.62 6.96
C ALA A 267 -8.87 -21.05 5.56
N SER A 268 -9.73 -20.05 5.43
CA SER A 268 -9.85 -19.27 4.19
C SER A 268 -8.80 -18.17 4.15
N PRO A 269 -8.23 -17.84 2.96
CA PRO A 269 -7.25 -16.77 2.83
C PRO A 269 -7.79 -15.42 3.33
N VAL A 270 -6.97 -14.68 4.05
CA VAL A 270 -7.31 -13.33 4.50
C VAL A 270 -6.94 -12.33 3.41
N LYS A 271 -7.91 -11.52 2.99
CA LYS A 271 -7.73 -10.56 1.91
C LYS A 271 -6.56 -9.61 2.22
N ASN A 272 -5.68 -9.43 1.24
CA ASN A 272 -4.48 -8.58 1.29
C ASN A 272 -3.38 -9.06 2.27
N LEU A 273 -3.53 -10.20 2.94
CA LEU A 273 -2.56 -10.77 3.89
C LEU A 273 -2.13 -12.18 3.47
N ASP A 274 -1.64 -12.30 2.25
CA ASP A 274 -1.23 -13.57 1.61
C ASP A 274 0.26 -13.89 1.74
N HIS A 275 1.03 -13.06 2.46
CA HIS A 275 2.51 -13.11 2.50
C HIS A 275 3.07 -14.48 2.94
N PHE A 276 2.44 -15.12 3.93
CA PHE A 276 2.85 -16.39 4.48
C PHE A 276 1.75 -17.45 4.37
N ASP A 277 0.71 -17.20 3.55
CA ASP A 277 -0.33 -18.19 3.23
C ASP A 277 0.08 -19.02 2.01
N TRP A 278 -0.70 -20.06 1.72
CA TRP A 278 -0.52 -20.88 0.54
C TRP A 278 -0.74 -20.05 -0.73
N ALA A 279 0.30 -19.92 -1.54
CA ALA A 279 0.21 -19.37 -2.88
C ALA A 279 -0.09 -20.50 -3.87
N ILE A 280 -1.16 -20.32 -4.65
CA ILE A 280 -1.58 -21.28 -5.69
C ILE A 280 -1.56 -20.53 -7.02
N ALA A 281 -0.53 -20.76 -7.81
CA ALA A 281 -0.39 -20.16 -9.14
C ALA A 281 -1.06 -21.05 -10.21
N PRO A 282 -1.64 -20.47 -11.28
CA PRO A 282 -2.19 -21.25 -12.38
C PRO A 282 -1.09 -22.01 -13.13
N SER A 283 -1.45 -23.16 -13.70
CA SER A 283 -0.59 -23.96 -14.57
C SER A 283 -1.37 -24.41 -15.82
N GLU A 284 -0.69 -24.52 -16.94
CA GLU A 284 -1.25 -25.08 -18.17
C GLU A 284 -1.39 -26.63 -18.10
N PHE A 285 -0.63 -27.27 -17.21
CA PHE A 285 -0.50 -28.73 -17.13
C PHE A 285 -1.34 -29.38 -16.05
N ALA A 286 -1.76 -28.59 -15.04
CA ALA A 286 -2.53 -29.09 -13.92
C ALA A 286 -3.57 -28.06 -13.47
N ARG A 287 -4.66 -28.54 -12.87
CA ARG A 287 -5.67 -27.73 -12.19
C ARG A 287 -5.54 -27.91 -10.68
N PHE A 288 -5.42 -26.79 -9.99
CA PHE A 288 -5.32 -26.74 -8.53
C PHE A 288 -6.63 -26.24 -7.92
N GLY A 289 -6.96 -26.76 -6.74
CA GLY A 289 -8.11 -26.28 -5.99
C GLY A 289 -8.25 -26.97 -4.65
N ILE A 290 -8.97 -26.35 -3.75
CA ILE A 290 -9.34 -26.94 -2.47
C ILE A 290 -10.53 -27.88 -2.70
N ASP A 291 -10.39 -29.13 -2.30
CA ASP A 291 -11.44 -30.15 -2.34
C ASP A 291 -12.07 -30.29 -0.96
N ALA A 292 -13.38 -30.08 -0.86
CA ALA A 292 -14.16 -30.25 0.38
C ALA A 292 -14.86 -31.62 0.48
N ARG A 293 -14.48 -32.58 -0.37
CA ARG A 293 -15.07 -33.95 -0.38
C ARG A 293 -14.08 -35.04 0.01
N THR A 294 -12.79 -34.73 -0.11
CA THR A 294 -11.70 -35.65 0.13
C THR A 294 -10.70 -34.99 1.03
N ALA A 295 -10.54 -35.41 2.26
CA ALA A 295 -9.58 -34.92 3.23
C ALA A 295 -8.96 -36.07 4.00
N HIS A 296 -7.73 -35.93 4.48
CA HIS A 296 -7.09 -36.84 5.39
C HIS A 296 -7.58 -36.58 6.82
N SER A 297 -7.53 -35.31 7.22
CA SER A 297 -8.15 -34.82 8.44
C SER A 297 -9.04 -33.60 8.15
N GLY A 298 -9.82 -33.15 9.13
CA GLY A 298 -10.68 -31.99 8.92
C GLY A 298 -11.73 -32.19 7.82
N SER A 299 -11.86 -31.19 6.95
CA SER A 299 -12.88 -31.13 5.90
C SER A 299 -12.37 -30.79 4.50
N ARG A 300 -11.09 -30.42 4.36
CA ARG A 300 -10.52 -29.90 3.12
C ARG A 300 -9.15 -30.50 2.81
N SER A 301 -8.77 -30.51 1.55
CA SER A 301 -7.41 -30.82 1.12
C SER A 301 -7.05 -30.09 -0.17
N MET A 302 -5.77 -30.01 -0.50
CA MET A 302 -5.27 -29.50 -1.77
C MET A 302 -5.38 -30.57 -2.84
N LYS A 303 -6.16 -30.33 -3.88
CA LYS A 303 -6.35 -31.20 -5.03
C LYS A 303 -5.55 -30.70 -6.24
N ILE A 304 -4.85 -31.63 -6.87
CA ILE A 304 -4.15 -31.41 -8.15
C ILE A 304 -4.69 -32.43 -9.17
N ALA A 305 -5.30 -31.92 -10.24
CA ALA A 305 -5.74 -32.74 -11.36
C ALA A 305 -4.83 -32.49 -12.58
N PHE A 306 -4.08 -33.50 -12.98
CA PHE A 306 -3.17 -33.43 -14.11
C PHE A 306 -3.91 -33.61 -15.43
N SER A 307 -3.60 -32.74 -16.40
CA SER A 307 -4.34 -32.66 -17.67
C SER A 307 -3.92 -33.70 -18.72
N GLY A 308 -2.82 -34.41 -18.52
CA GLY A 308 -2.25 -35.32 -19.49
C GLY A 308 -1.59 -34.63 -20.68
N ARG A 309 -1.20 -33.37 -20.51
CA ARG A 309 -0.44 -32.60 -21.53
C ARG A 309 0.99 -32.53 -21.08
N ASP A 310 1.93 -32.90 -21.97
CA ASP A 310 3.37 -32.82 -21.78
C ASP A 310 3.92 -33.29 -20.42
N THR A 311 5.22 -33.22 -20.26
CA THR A 311 5.91 -33.45 -18.99
C THR A 311 5.56 -32.34 -18.01
N THR A 312 4.75 -32.67 -16.99
CA THR A 312 4.27 -31.72 -16.00
C THR A 312 5.38 -31.40 -15.01
N LYS A 313 5.81 -30.16 -15.01
CA LYS A 313 6.80 -29.62 -14.07
C LYS A 313 6.09 -28.72 -13.05
N LEU A 314 6.22 -29.06 -11.75
CA LEU A 314 5.71 -28.24 -10.65
C LEU A 314 6.91 -27.83 -9.79
N LEU A 315 7.24 -26.53 -9.73
CA LEU A 315 8.36 -25.99 -8.95
C LEU A 315 7.96 -24.88 -7.98
N GLY A 316 6.69 -24.54 -7.90
CA GLY A 316 6.27 -23.48 -7.03
C GLY A 316 4.85 -22.98 -7.28
N GLU A 317 4.06 -23.72 -8.02
CA GLU A 317 2.65 -23.40 -8.27
C GLU A 317 1.83 -23.54 -6.99
N VAL A 318 2.13 -24.53 -6.13
CA VAL A 318 1.54 -24.68 -4.79
C VAL A 318 2.67 -24.60 -3.79
N ARG A 319 2.78 -23.46 -3.13
CA ARG A 319 3.89 -23.16 -2.21
C ARG A 319 3.48 -22.29 -1.06
N GLN A 320 4.23 -22.36 0.04
CA GLN A 320 4.15 -21.44 1.15
C GLN A 320 5.54 -20.93 1.51
N LEU A 321 5.63 -19.65 1.85
CA LEU A 321 6.86 -19.03 2.33
C LEU A 321 7.05 -19.36 3.82
N VAL A 322 8.22 -19.86 4.17
CA VAL A 322 8.59 -20.17 5.56
C VAL A 322 9.88 -19.48 5.95
N VAL A 323 9.99 -19.16 7.25
CA VAL A 323 11.21 -18.59 7.83
C VAL A 323 11.95 -19.69 8.57
N LEU A 324 13.16 -20.01 8.13
CA LEU A 324 13.99 -21.07 8.68
C LEU A 324 15.24 -20.49 9.35
N LYS A 325 15.71 -21.11 10.41
CA LYS A 325 17.01 -20.78 11.01
C LYS A 325 18.12 -21.45 10.17
N PRO A 326 19.08 -20.68 9.63
CA PRO A 326 20.17 -21.25 8.86
C PRO A 326 20.93 -22.32 9.65
N GLY A 327 21.18 -23.47 9.00
CA GLY A 327 21.90 -24.60 9.59
C GLY A 327 21.10 -25.46 10.58
N ALA A 328 19.86 -25.09 10.92
CA ALA A 328 18.99 -25.94 11.77
C ALA A 328 18.43 -27.11 10.97
N ARG A 329 18.08 -28.18 11.68
CA ARG A 329 17.44 -29.37 11.11
C ARG A 329 15.92 -29.25 11.19
N TYR A 330 15.26 -29.70 10.16
CA TYR A 330 13.82 -29.67 10.03
C TYR A 330 13.27 -30.99 9.56
N HIS A 331 12.08 -31.31 10.05
CA HIS A 331 11.24 -32.38 9.55
C HIS A 331 10.05 -31.78 8.83
N PHE A 332 9.87 -32.12 7.55
CA PHE A 332 8.76 -31.67 6.71
C PHE A 332 7.96 -32.88 6.24
N GLU A 333 6.66 -32.89 6.49
CA GLU A 333 5.79 -33.98 6.15
C GLU A 333 4.41 -33.54 5.68
N CYS A 334 3.68 -34.44 5.02
CA CYS A 334 2.27 -34.32 4.70
C CYS A 334 1.67 -35.69 4.44
N TYR A 335 0.36 -35.75 4.22
CA TYR A 335 -0.33 -36.92 3.70
C TYR A 335 -0.72 -36.68 2.24
N ALA A 336 -0.56 -37.70 1.39
CA ALA A 336 -0.93 -37.67 -0.02
C ALA A 336 -1.77 -38.89 -0.39
N ARG A 337 -2.76 -38.70 -1.28
CA ARG A 337 -3.62 -39.73 -1.86
C ARG A 337 -3.68 -39.56 -3.36
N ALA A 338 -3.68 -40.66 -4.12
CA ALA A 338 -3.79 -40.63 -5.57
C ALA A 338 -5.01 -41.38 -6.10
N SER A 339 -5.57 -40.96 -7.23
CA SER A 339 -6.55 -41.67 -8.02
C SER A 339 -6.13 -41.69 -9.49
N ASP A 340 -5.98 -42.86 -10.04
CA ASP A 340 -5.62 -43.11 -11.44
C ASP A 340 -4.39 -42.32 -11.89
N LEU A 341 -3.42 -42.20 -10.99
CA LEU A 341 -2.18 -41.48 -11.28
C LEU A 341 -1.32 -42.32 -12.23
N LEU A 342 -1.12 -41.76 -13.40
CA LEU A 342 -0.22 -42.33 -14.42
C LEU A 342 0.91 -41.32 -14.65
N THR A 343 2.12 -41.69 -14.27
CA THR A 343 3.30 -40.82 -14.35
C THR A 343 4.59 -41.63 -14.16
N PRO A 344 5.64 -41.36 -14.94
CA PRO A 344 6.95 -41.94 -14.69
C PRO A 344 7.65 -41.35 -13.46
N GLU A 345 7.21 -40.18 -13.00
CA GLU A 345 7.73 -39.51 -11.81
C GLU A 345 6.60 -38.75 -11.12
N GLY A 346 6.17 -39.22 -9.95
CA GLY A 346 5.08 -38.63 -9.19
C GLY A 346 5.41 -37.27 -8.56
N PRO A 347 4.40 -36.47 -8.23
CA PRO A 347 4.61 -35.29 -7.40
C PRO A 347 5.11 -35.68 -6.02
N ARG A 348 5.81 -34.77 -5.35
CA ARG A 348 6.42 -34.93 -4.04
C ARG A 348 6.37 -33.62 -3.25
N ILE A 349 6.60 -33.65 -1.96
CA ILE A 349 6.84 -32.42 -1.21
C ILE A 349 8.30 -32.02 -1.33
N GLY A 350 8.56 -30.72 -1.30
CA GLY A 350 9.92 -30.22 -1.44
C GLY A 350 10.13 -28.86 -0.80
N VAL A 351 11.40 -28.57 -0.55
CA VAL A 351 11.94 -27.29 -0.14
C VAL A 351 12.61 -26.66 -1.33
N VAL A 352 12.24 -25.43 -1.67
CA VAL A 352 12.69 -24.73 -2.86
C VAL A 352 13.42 -23.44 -2.46
N GLY A 353 14.61 -23.24 -2.98
CA GLY A 353 15.39 -22.02 -2.87
C GLY A 353 15.63 -21.36 -4.23
N GLU A 354 16.51 -20.36 -4.28
CA GLU A 354 16.82 -19.63 -5.51
C GLU A 354 17.40 -20.52 -6.62
N GLY A 355 18.16 -21.56 -6.25
CA GLY A 355 18.76 -22.51 -7.20
C GLY A 355 17.87 -23.68 -7.62
N GLY A 356 16.61 -23.75 -7.16
CA GLY A 356 15.70 -24.84 -7.41
C GLY A 356 15.38 -25.67 -6.16
N VAL A 357 15.09 -26.98 -6.34
CA VAL A 357 14.73 -27.90 -5.25
C VAL A 357 15.98 -28.21 -4.41
N ILE A 358 15.93 -27.85 -3.12
CA ILE A 358 17.01 -28.10 -2.14
C ILE A 358 16.90 -29.52 -1.58
N ALA A 359 15.68 -29.94 -1.25
CA ALA A 359 15.38 -31.24 -0.71
C ALA A 359 13.96 -31.66 -1.12
N SER A 360 13.73 -32.95 -1.32
CA SER A 360 12.39 -33.48 -1.66
C SER A 360 12.18 -34.87 -1.10
N SER A 361 10.93 -35.24 -0.82
CA SER A 361 10.53 -36.56 -0.39
C SER A 361 10.61 -37.58 -1.54
N GLU A 362 10.34 -38.84 -1.25
CA GLU A 362 9.94 -39.81 -2.27
C GLU A 362 8.67 -39.34 -2.98
N PRO A 363 8.47 -39.73 -4.27
CA PRO A 363 7.30 -39.33 -5.03
C PRO A 363 6.05 -40.10 -4.55
N VAL A 364 4.88 -39.49 -4.78
CA VAL A 364 3.59 -40.22 -4.68
C VAL A 364 3.61 -41.39 -5.65
N ALA A 365 3.22 -42.56 -5.17
CA ALA A 365 3.20 -43.78 -5.97
C ALA A 365 2.16 -43.71 -7.10
N GLU A 366 2.51 -44.32 -8.25
CA GLU A 366 1.62 -44.48 -9.39
C GLU A 366 0.38 -45.33 -9.06
N GLY A 367 -0.71 -45.05 -9.79
CA GLY A 367 -1.99 -45.77 -9.64
C GLY A 367 -2.97 -45.10 -8.71
N THR A 368 -3.79 -45.89 -8.05
CA THR A 368 -4.73 -45.45 -7.03
C THR A 368 -4.24 -45.87 -5.66
N THR A 369 -3.97 -44.93 -4.79
CA THR A 369 -3.45 -45.17 -3.43
C THR A 369 -4.36 -44.50 -2.40
N ASP A 370 -4.43 -45.09 -1.22
CA ASP A 370 -5.01 -44.39 -0.07
C ASP A 370 -4.01 -43.40 0.52
N TRP A 371 -4.39 -42.67 1.56
CA TRP A 371 -3.54 -41.70 2.23
C TRP A 371 -2.23 -42.34 2.70
N GLN A 372 -1.13 -41.80 2.21
CA GLN A 372 0.23 -42.19 2.58
C GLN A 372 1.01 -40.99 3.06
N LYS A 373 1.84 -41.20 4.06
CA LYS A 373 2.70 -40.17 4.61
C LYS A 373 3.90 -39.96 3.69
N LEU A 374 4.16 -38.72 3.29
CA LEU A 374 5.40 -38.30 2.68
C LEU A 374 6.18 -37.48 3.71
N SER A 375 7.47 -37.70 3.81
CA SER A 375 8.29 -36.96 4.75
C SER A 375 9.74 -36.79 4.25
N ILE A 376 10.41 -35.75 4.75
CA ILE A 376 11.81 -35.44 4.47
C ILE A 376 12.45 -34.74 5.67
N ASP A 377 13.64 -35.17 6.01
CA ASP A 377 14.53 -34.47 6.95
C ASP A 377 15.58 -33.67 6.15
N PHE A 378 15.77 -32.40 6.48
CA PHE A 378 16.73 -31.57 5.80
C PHE A 378 17.41 -30.57 6.74
N VAL A 379 18.55 -30.05 6.32
CA VAL A 379 19.24 -28.94 6.98
C VAL A 379 19.01 -27.67 6.19
N ALA A 380 18.54 -26.61 6.87
CA ALA A 380 18.31 -25.33 6.23
C ALA A 380 19.64 -24.74 5.71
N PRO A 381 19.70 -24.28 4.45
CA PRO A 381 20.88 -23.63 3.91
C PRO A 381 21.30 -22.39 4.70
N GLN A 382 22.59 -22.00 4.57
CA GLN A 382 23.14 -20.83 5.26
C GLN A 382 22.88 -19.50 4.55
N ASP A 383 22.41 -19.52 3.33
CA ASP A 383 22.33 -18.38 2.41
C ASP A 383 21.16 -17.42 2.72
N SER A 384 20.03 -17.95 3.19
CA SER A 384 18.82 -17.15 3.46
C SER A 384 17.90 -17.87 4.43
N SER A 385 17.29 -17.10 5.34
CA SER A 385 16.25 -17.59 6.24
C SER A 385 14.92 -17.86 5.52
N LEU A 386 14.66 -17.25 4.36
CA LEU A 386 13.44 -17.45 3.59
C LEU A 386 13.57 -18.61 2.62
N LYS A 387 12.65 -19.56 2.68
CA LYS A 387 12.52 -20.64 1.71
C LYS A 387 11.05 -20.87 1.37
N TYR A 388 10.82 -21.48 0.22
CA TYR A 388 9.49 -21.99 -0.12
C TYR A 388 9.43 -23.47 0.19
N ILE A 389 8.34 -23.90 0.80
CA ILE A 389 7.94 -25.30 0.85
C ILE A 389 6.73 -25.48 -0.05
N GLY A 390 6.53 -26.68 -0.55
CA GLY A 390 5.36 -26.95 -1.37
C GLY A 390 5.43 -28.27 -2.14
N ILE A 391 4.63 -28.31 -3.19
CA ILE A 391 4.51 -29.49 -4.04
C ILE A 391 5.38 -29.28 -5.28
N VAL A 392 6.26 -30.22 -5.52
CA VAL A 392 7.21 -30.20 -6.64
C VAL A 392 7.04 -31.46 -7.48
N ARG A 393 7.23 -31.33 -8.77
CA ARG A 393 7.41 -32.42 -9.71
C ARG A 393 8.37 -31.99 -10.78
N VAL A 394 9.48 -32.68 -10.87
CA VAL A 394 10.47 -32.46 -11.92
C VAL A 394 10.56 -33.74 -12.74
N PRO A 395 10.21 -33.71 -14.02
CA PRO A 395 10.34 -34.87 -14.89
C PRO A 395 11.81 -35.32 -14.94
N LYS A 396 12.03 -36.61 -14.96
CA LYS A 396 13.37 -37.21 -15.01
C LYS A 396 14.02 -36.95 -16.36
N PHE A 397 13.22 -37.02 -17.42
CA PHE A 397 13.63 -36.76 -18.79
C PHE A 397 12.65 -35.83 -19.48
N SER A 398 13.12 -35.08 -20.50
CA SER A 398 12.27 -34.17 -21.29
C SER A 398 11.20 -34.85 -22.14
N TYR A 399 11.32 -36.14 -22.31
CA TYR A 399 10.43 -37.01 -23.09
C TYR A 399 9.59 -37.95 -22.22
N ASP A 400 9.52 -37.71 -20.91
CA ASP A 400 8.69 -38.47 -20.00
C ASP A 400 7.22 -38.42 -20.44
N ASP A 401 6.50 -39.52 -20.25
CA ASP A 401 5.08 -39.57 -20.54
C ASP A 401 4.28 -38.51 -19.77
N PRO A 402 3.22 -37.97 -20.39
CA PRO A 402 2.39 -36.98 -19.74
C PRO A 402 1.76 -37.50 -18.45
N THR A 403 1.81 -36.72 -17.38
CA THR A 403 1.15 -37.05 -16.11
C THR A 403 -0.36 -36.88 -16.23
N ARG A 404 -1.13 -37.89 -15.78
CA ARG A 404 -2.58 -37.92 -15.73
C ARG A 404 -3.02 -38.37 -14.36
N GLY A 405 -4.27 -38.07 -13.97
CA GLY A 405 -4.84 -38.50 -12.70
C GLY A 405 -4.97 -37.35 -11.71
N VAL A 406 -5.33 -37.70 -10.50
CA VAL A 406 -5.61 -36.76 -9.44
C VAL A 406 -4.80 -37.12 -8.20
N VAL A 407 -4.22 -36.12 -7.56
CA VAL A 407 -3.56 -36.26 -6.27
C VAL A 407 -4.12 -35.24 -5.30
N TRP A 408 -4.34 -35.66 -4.06
CA TRP A 408 -4.69 -34.80 -2.94
C TRP A 408 -3.53 -34.79 -1.95
N PHE A 409 -3.32 -33.60 -1.36
CA PHE A 409 -2.33 -33.40 -0.30
C PHE A 409 -3.01 -32.73 0.89
N ASP A 410 -2.65 -33.12 2.09
CA ASP A 410 -3.27 -32.66 3.32
C ASP A 410 -2.29 -32.72 4.50
N ASP A 411 -2.63 -32.06 5.61
CA ASP A 411 -1.89 -32.09 6.87
C ASP A 411 -0.39 -31.83 6.73
N PHE A 412 -0.04 -30.75 6.01
CA PHE A 412 1.35 -30.31 5.93
C PHE A 412 1.85 -29.82 7.29
N SER A 413 3.00 -30.31 7.69
CA SER A 413 3.68 -29.95 8.94
C SER A 413 5.18 -29.75 8.71
N LEU A 414 5.75 -28.69 9.28
CA LEU A 414 7.16 -28.40 9.27
C LEU A 414 7.62 -28.02 10.67
N THR A 415 8.44 -28.84 11.26
CA THR A 415 8.93 -28.67 12.64
C THR A 415 10.44 -28.63 12.70
N GLU A 416 11.00 -27.78 13.58
CA GLU A 416 12.42 -27.75 13.89
C GLU A 416 12.74 -28.98 14.77
N GLN A 417 13.72 -29.78 14.36
CA GLN A 417 14.21 -30.88 15.15
C GLN A 417 15.20 -30.37 16.20
N GLY A 418 14.97 -30.68 17.46
CA GLY A 418 15.92 -30.38 18.53
C GLY A 418 17.30 -30.99 18.25
N LYS A 419 18.34 -30.33 18.76
CA LYS A 419 19.73 -30.82 18.71
C LYS A 419 19.87 -32.12 19.47
#